data_c2e70ed690a5b3b8ff0ae3c996361636
#
_entry.id   c2e70ed690a5b3b8ff0ae3c996361636
#
_cell.length_a   1.000
_cell.length_b   1.000
_cell.length_c   1.000
_cell.angle_alpha   90.00
_cell.angle_beta   90.00
_cell.angle_gamma   90.00
#
_symmetry.space_group_name_H-M   'P 1'
#
loop_
_entity.id
_entity.type
_entity.pdbx_description
1 polymer ?
#
loop_
_entity_poly.entity_id
_entity_poly.type
_entity_poly.pdbx_seq_one_letter_code
_entity_poly.pdbx_strand_id
1 'polypeptide(L)' 'LRPKVASSMPAPASEQVRLGDRGLTLSRLSPMGKVEIGGRSFEAKSLGTYVDPRTEVEVVGFENASVIVKPIDKI' A
#
# COMPACT_ATOMS: atom_id res chain seq x y z
N LEU A 1 -31.77 9.64 -5.87
CA LEU A 1 -31.27 9.30 -5.83
C LEU A 1 -30.35 8.92 -5.83
N ARG A 2 -29.70 8.56 -5.51
CA ARG A 2 -28.82 8.12 -5.54
C ARG A 2 -28.35 7.21 -5.44
N PRO A 3 -28.03 7.05 -5.69
CA PRO A 3 -27.56 6.02 -5.63
C PRO A 3 -26.47 5.53 -5.21
N LYS A 4 -26.20 5.21 -4.79
CA LYS A 4 -25.28 4.79 -4.48
C LYS A 4 -24.98 3.73 -4.66
N VAL A 5 -24.73 3.64 -5.03
CA VAL A 5 -24.41 2.62 -5.35
C VAL A 5 -23.68 1.85 -4.78
N ALA A 6 -23.92 1.31 -4.36
CA ALA A 6 -23.22 0.51 -3.65
C ALA A 6 -22.47 -0.41 -4.35
N SER A 7 -21.47 -0.06 -4.81
CA SER A 7 -20.62 -1.01 -5.34
C SER A 7 -20.07 -1.82 -4.24
N SER A 8 -20.15 -3.08 -4.35
CA SER A 8 -19.54 -3.95 -3.39
C SER A 8 -18.05 -4.09 -3.61
N MET A 9 -17.52 -3.51 -4.65
CA MET A 9 -16.11 -3.64 -4.92
C MET A 9 -15.34 -2.46 -4.36
N PRO A 10 -14.26 -2.71 -3.63
CA PRO A 10 -13.45 -1.60 -3.13
C PRO A 10 -12.78 -0.87 -4.27
N ALA A 11 -12.51 0.38 -4.07
CA ALA A 11 -11.78 1.15 -5.05
C ALA A 11 -10.37 0.60 -5.18
N PRO A 12 -9.78 0.67 -6.37
CA PRO A 12 -8.39 0.25 -6.52
C PRO A 12 -7.48 1.12 -5.65
N ALA A 13 -6.35 0.54 -5.30
CA ALA A 13 -5.40 1.25 -4.45
C ALA A 13 -4.96 2.56 -5.09
N SER A 14 -4.86 2.59 -6.41
CA SER A 14 -4.44 3.81 -7.11
C SER A 14 -5.42 4.95 -6.92
N GLU A 15 -6.65 4.67 -6.50
CA GLU A 15 -7.63 5.72 -6.23
C GLU A 15 -7.65 6.13 -4.76
N GLN A 16 -6.97 5.39 -3.90
CA GLN A 16 -6.99 5.63 -2.48
C GLN A 16 -5.69 6.18 -1.94
N VAL A 17 -4.60 5.94 -2.64
CA VAL A 17 -3.28 6.44 -2.24
C VAL A 17 -2.62 7.00 -3.48
N ARG A 18 -1.58 7.79 -3.25
CA ARG A 18 -0.85 8.45 -4.33
C ARG A 18 0.61 8.09 -4.23
N LEU A 19 1.29 8.25 -5.35
CA LEU A 19 2.74 8.10 -5.35
C LEU A 19 3.34 9.07 -4.35
N GLY A 20 4.30 8.57 -3.58
CA GLY A 20 4.94 9.37 -2.55
C GLY A 20 4.28 9.30 -1.21
N ASP A 21 3.11 8.71 -1.11
CA ASP A 21 2.49 8.52 0.19
C ASP A 21 3.33 7.58 1.03
N ARG A 22 3.32 7.82 2.33
CA ARG A 22 4.10 7.03 3.26
C ARG A 22 3.20 6.16 4.09
N GLY A 23 3.71 5.01 4.44
CA GLY A 23 2.96 4.08 5.26
C GLY A 23 3.88 3.25 6.12
N LEU A 24 3.27 2.30 6.80
CA LEU A 24 4.00 1.43 7.72
C LEU A 24 3.64 0.00 7.38
N THR A 25 4.65 -0.85 7.28
CA THR A 25 4.36 -2.26 7.01
C THR A 25 3.70 -2.89 8.22
N LEU A 26 2.65 -3.63 7.96
CA LEU A 26 1.95 -4.38 9.01
C LEU A 26 2.48 -5.80 9.11
N SER A 27 3.07 -6.30 8.03
CA SER A 27 3.68 -7.61 8.01
C SER A 27 4.94 -7.50 7.17
N ARG A 28 5.72 -8.57 7.19
CA ARG A 28 6.90 -8.63 6.34
C ARG A 28 6.48 -8.63 4.88
N LEU A 29 7.20 -7.89 4.07
CA LEU A 29 7.02 -7.93 2.62
C LEU A 29 8.10 -8.82 2.04
N SER A 30 7.70 -9.98 1.50
CA SER A 30 8.68 -10.87 0.91
C SER A 30 8.07 -11.65 -0.26
N PRO A 31 7.88 -11.04 -1.37
CA PRO A 31 7.81 -9.59 -1.60
C PRO A 31 6.46 -8.99 -1.26
N MET A 32 5.43 -9.80 -0.99
CA MET A 32 4.08 -9.33 -0.76
C MET A 32 3.79 -9.32 0.73
N GLY A 33 2.95 -8.39 1.13
CA GLY A 33 2.52 -8.29 2.51
C GLY A 33 1.49 -7.19 2.61
N LYS A 34 1.39 -6.61 3.81
CA LYS A 34 0.40 -5.57 4.05
C LYS A 34 1.06 -4.34 4.62
N VAL A 35 0.51 -3.20 4.23
CA VAL A 35 0.97 -1.91 4.75
C VAL A 35 -0.25 -1.12 5.18
N GLU A 36 -0.01 -0.19 6.08
CA GLU A 36 -1.03 0.76 6.50
C GLU A 36 -0.67 2.12 5.96
N ILE A 37 -1.58 2.73 5.24
CA ILE A 37 -1.38 4.07 4.68
C ILE A 37 -2.63 4.86 4.99
N GLY A 38 -2.46 5.96 5.72
CA GLY A 38 -3.60 6.82 6.02
C GLY A 38 -4.69 6.16 6.84
N GLY A 39 -4.33 5.21 7.67
CA GLY A 39 -5.30 4.54 8.51
C GLY A 39 -5.99 3.37 7.83
N ARG A 40 -5.59 3.03 6.63
CA ARG A 40 -6.16 1.90 5.90
C ARG A 40 -5.07 0.91 5.55
N SER A 41 -5.45 -0.36 5.46
CA SER A 41 -4.47 -1.39 5.09
C SER A 41 -4.62 -1.73 3.62
N PHE A 42 -3.49 -1.97 2.99
CA PHE A 42 -3.44 -2.34 1.58
C PHE A 42 -2.47 -3.49 1.40
N GLU A 43 -2.71 -4.28 0.36
CA GLU A 43 -1.70 -5.22 -0.06
C GLU A 43 -0.56 -4.45 -0.71
N ALA A 44 0.66 -4.84 -0.39
CA ALA A 44 1.83 -4.16 -0.88
C ALA A 44 2.87 -5.14 -1.34
N LYS A 45 3.68 -4.68 -2.27
CA LYS A 45 4.76 -5.46 -2.82
C LYS A 45 6.02 -4.61 -2.74
N SER A 46 7.10 -5.20 -2.30
CA SER A 46 8.37 -4.51 -2.28
C SER A 46 9.14 -4.85 -3.55
N LEU A 47 9.98 -3.92 -3.97
CA LEU A 47 10.77 -4.11 -5.18
C LEU A 47 12.10 -4.74 -4.81
N GLY A 48 12.18 -6.05 -5.00
CA GLY A 48 13.47 -6.72 -4.96
C GLY A 48 14.11 -6.88 -3.61
N THR A 49 13.43 -6.53 -2.54
CA THR A 49 14.02 -6.72 -1.23
C THR A 49 12.95 -7.13 -0.24
N TYR A 50 13.39 -7.68 0.87
CA TYR A 50 12.49 -7.94 1.98
C TYR A 50 12.36 -6.69 2.82
N VAL A 51 11.17 -6.48 3.38
CA VAL A 51 10.95 -5.36 4.28
C VAL A 51 10.37 -5.94 5.56
N ASP A 52 10.96 -5.56 6.68
CA ASP A 52 10.51 -6.05 7.97
C ASP A 52 9.19 -5.41 8.35
N PRO A 53 8.44 -6.01 9.28
CA PRO A 53 7.24 -5.38 9.79
C PRO A 53 7.56 -4.06 10.47
N ARG A 54 6.60 -3.16 10.47
CA ARG A 54 6.71 -1.86 11.14
C ARG A 54 7.83 -1.01 10.57
N THR A 55 8.05 -1.13 9.28
CA THR A 55 9.04 -0.33 8.58
C THR A 55 8.31 0.74 7.79
N GLU A 56 8.83 1.95 7.85
CA GLU A 56 8.26 3.02 7.03
C GLU A 56 8.60 2.80 5.58
N VAL A 57 7.59 2.97 4.75
CA VAL A 57 7.76 2.75 3.32
C VAL A 57 7.09 3.88 2.57
N GLU A 58 7.45 4.02 1.32
CA GLU A 58 6.91 5.02 0.43
C GLU A 58 6.31 4.34 -0.78
N VAL A 59 5.15 4.81 -1.21
CA VAL A 59 4.49 4.27 -2.40
C VAL A 59 5.23 4.76 -3.63
N VAL A 60 5.69 3.82 -4.43
CA VAL A 60 6.43 4.16 -5.66
C VAL A 60 5.72 3.65 -6.90
N GLY A 61 4.61 2.94 -6.75
CA GLY A 61 3.86 2.47 -7.90
C GLY A 61 2.62 1.72 -7.48
N PHE A 62 1.92 1.23 -8.47
CA PHE A 62 0.71 0.45 -8.25
C PHE A 62 0.72 -0.75 -9.18
N GLU A 63 0.09 -1.82 -8.72
CA GLU A 63 -0.03 -3.02 -9.54
C GLU A 63 -1.35 -3.67 -9.20
N ASN A 64 -2.31 -3.59 -10.12
CA ASN A 64 -3.65 -4.13 -9.89
C ASN A 64 -4.22 -3.53 -8.61
N ALA A 65 -4.51 -4.36 -7.63
CA ALA A 65 -5.07 -3.90 -6.37
C ALA A 65 -4.01 -3.69 -5.29
N SER A 66 -2.75 -3.77 -5.65
CA SER A 66 -1.65 -3.67 -4.69
C SER A 66 -0.89 -2.38 -4.89
N VAL A 67 -0.24 -1.93 -3.83
CA VAL A 67 0.69 -0.81 -3.95
C VAL A 67 2.10 -1.36 -4.00
N ILE A 68 2.97 -0.68 -4.71
CA ILE A 68 4.38 -1.02 -4.75
C ILE A 68 5.10 -0.02 -3.89
N VAL A 69 5.84 -0.52 -2.92
CA VAL A 69 6.47 0.35 -1.93
C VAL A 69 7.95 0.02 -1.83
N LYS A 70 8.69 0.95 -1.28
CA LYS A 70 10.08 0.73 -0.93
C LYS A 70 10.30 1.27 0.47
N PRO A 71 11.28 0.71 1.20
CA PRO A 71 11.58 1.25 2.52
C PRO A 71 12.18 2.64 2.41
N ILE A 72 11.85 3.46 3.39
CA ILE A 72 12.39 4.80 3.44
C ILE A 72 13.70 4.74 4.20
N ASP A 73 14.74 5.23 3.56
CA ASP A 73 16.05 5.25 4.17
C ASP A 73 16.14 6.42 5.10
N LYS A 74 16.38 6.13 6.34
CA LYS A 74 16.60 7.18 7.32
C LYS A 74 18.03 7.18 7.73
N ILE A 75 18.69 8.22 7.41
CA ILE A 75 20.10 8.33 7.74
C ILE A 75 20.31 9.21 8.92
#